data_5730883a091272014fc1cbf302f30d94
#
_entry.id   5730883a091272014fc1cbf302f30d94
#
_cell.length_a   1.000
_cell.length_b   1.000
_cell.length_c   1.000
_cell.angle_alpha   90.00
_cell.angle_beta   90.00
_cell.angle_gamma   90.00
#
_symmetry.space_group_name_H-M   'P 1'
#
loop_
_entity.id
_entity.type
_entity.pdbx_description
1 polymer ?
#
loop_
_entity_poly.entity_id
_entity_poly.type
_entity_poly.pdbx_seq_one_letter_code
_entity_poly.pdbx_strand_id
1 'polypeptide(L)'
;MANSYFNENTLEELIEEIKYVYKSDDRPWVIGYSGGKDSTTVVELVYKMLLGLDPEDRHKNIYIVSSDTLIENPLIKIYLSKMNDLLGQAADRDGLPIKSAMVTPPPNNSFWANVIGRGFPTPRMNGTFRWCTDRLKINPSGEYIQRVIDEEGKEVVVLLGVRKAESIARKRRIEGRELANRLLNRHETIQDAYVYNPIVELTTDDVWDVLLRCDGGRTPWGSDNSELVSLYADADSGECPFAGIQAGGQTQSCGNSRFGCWVCTVVKEDKSLNGFIKSGHRELIPLAEFRSWLMSIRDNEEYREKKRRNGTVYRDKQGNMGFGPFNWKARKLILRKLLETQQVMGYELITLDELKAIDEIWDQELDLSRRVLVELYEEITGEKLPWYDSVSYTHLRAHETDQYL
;
A
#
# COMPACT_ATOMS: atom_id res chain seq x y z
N MET A 1 -29.73 -8.17 3.73
CA MET A 1 -28.54 -8.07 4.61
C MET A 1 -27.90 -9.44 4.62
N ALA A 2 -26.57 -9.54 4.53
CA ALA A 2 -25.93 -10.83 4.76
C ALA A 2 -26.19 -11.21 6.23
N ASN A 3 -26.47 -12.47 6.50
CA ASN A 3 -26.61 -12.96 7.89
C ASN A 3 -25.23 -12.87 8.55
N SER A 4 -25.19 -12.47 9.82
CA SER A 4 -23.97 -12.52 10.63
C SER A 4 -23.44 -13.96 10.71
N TYR A 5 -22.13 -14.13 10.58
CA TYR A 5 -21.46 -15.41 10.76
C TYR A 5 -21.73 -15.98 12.17
N PHE A 6 -21.78 -15.10 13.16
CA PHE A 6 -21.98 -15.45 14.56
C PHE A 6 -23.44 -15.79 14.94
N ASN A 7 -24.37 -15.80 13.96
CA ASN A 7 -25.70 -16.37 14.21
C ASN A 7 -25.69 -17.90 14.31
N GLU A 8 -24.75 -18.54 13.61
CA GLU A 8 -24.67 -20.01 13.52
C GLU A 8 -23.35 -20.55 14.07
N ASN A 9 -22.32 -19.71 14.22
CA ASN A 9 -20.99 -20.10 14.67
C ASN A 9 -20.53 -19.20 15.81
N THR A 10 -19.51 -19.64 16.55
CA THR A 10 -18.88 -18.88 17.63
C THR A 10 -17.48 -18.39 17.23
N LEU A 11 -16.92 -17.46 18.00
CA LEU A 11 -15.55 -17.02 17.82
C LEU A 11 -14.54 -18.14 18.11
N GLU A 12 -14.85 -18.97 19.10
CA GLU A 12 -14.05 -20.12 19.49
C GLU A 12 -13.96 -21.13 18.34
N GLU A 13 -15.08 -21.40 17.67
CA GLU A 13 -15.10 -22.30 16.50
C GLU A 13 -14.25 -21.75 15.36
N LEU A 14 -14.26 -20.44 15.11
CA LEU A 14 -13.40 -19.79 14.12
C LEU A 14 -11.90 -19.92 14.49
N ILE A 15 -11.56 -19.72 15.76
CA ILE A 15 -10.19 -19.90 16.26
C ILE A 15 -9.75 -21.37 16.16
N GLU A 16 -10.63 -22.32 16.45
CA GLU A 16 -10.33 -23.76 16.30
C GLU A 16 -10.16 -24.16 14.83
N GLU A 17 -10.90 -23.56 13.89
CA GLU A 17 -10.66 -23.77 12.44
C GLU A 17 -9.26 -23.26 12.06
N ILE A 18 -8.88 -22.05 12.49
CA ILE A 18 -7.55 -21.49 12.24
C ILE A 18 -6.46 -22.40 12.83
N LYS A 19 -6.67 -22.90 14.03
CA LYS A 19 -5.77 -23.84 14.74
C LYS A 19 -5.66 -25.17 13.99
N TYR A 20 -6.77 -25.70 13.49
CA TYR A 20 -6.78 -26.90 12.66
C TYR A 20 -5.91 -26.72 11.41
N VAL A 21 -6.08 -25.60 10.68
CA VAL A 21 -5.25 -25.29 9.50
C VAL A 21 -3.79 -25.09 9.90
N TYR A 22 -3.52 -24.44 11.04
CA TYR A 22 -2.16 -24.26 11.54
C TYR A 22 -1.46 -25.59 11.82
N LYS A 23 -2.14 -26.53 12.47
CA LYS A 23 -1.58 -27.84 12.84
C LYS A 23 -1.55 -28.85 11.69
N SER A 24 -2.19 -28.56 10.54
CA SER A 24 -2.32 -29.51 9.43
C SER A 24 -1.02 -29.78 8.68
N ASP A 25 -0.02 -28.90 8.80
CA ASP A 25 1.28 -29.00 8.11
C ASP A 25 2.36 -28.12 8.76
N ASP A 26 3.59 -28.16 8.20
CA ASP A 26 4.75 -27.41 8.69
C ASP A 26 5.07 -26.18 7.81
N ARG A 27 4.18 -25.77 6.90
CA ARG A 27 4.40 -24.63 6.04
C ARG A 27 4.34 -23.32 6.83
N PRO A 28 5.37 -22.44 6.72
CA PRO A 28 5.31 -21.14 7.38
C PRO A 28 4.15 -20.30 6.83
N TRP A 29 3.62 -19.43 7.68
CA TRP A 29 2.54 -18.53 7.32
C TRP A 29 3.05 -17.13 7.01
N VAL A 30 2.49 -16.52 5.97
CA VAL A 30 2.74 -15.11 5.62
C VAL A 30 1.42 -14.36 5.67
N ILE A 31 1.26 -13.44 6.62
CA ILE A 31 0.03 -12.68 6.83
C ILE A 31 0.19 -11.30 6.22
N GLY A 32 -0.65 -10.96 5.24
CA GLY A 32 -0.72 -9.61 4.69
C GLY A 32 -1.40 -8.66 5.67
N TYR A 33 -0.66 -7.69 6.20
CA TYR A 33 -1.14 -6.73 7.19
C TYR A 33 -1.10 -5.30 6.64
N SER A 34 -2.27 -4.71 6.42
CA SER A 34 -2.42 -3.33 5.93
C SER A 34 -2.78 -2.32 7.02
N GLY A 35 -2.90 -2.74 8.28
CA GLY A 35 -3.40 -1.91 9.38
C GLY A 35 -4.90 -1.61 9.31
N GLY A 36 -5.62 -2.09 8.29
CA GLY A 36 -7.07 -1.96 8.20
C GLY A 36 -7.81 -3.03 9.01
N LYS A 37 -9.09 -2.79 9.34
CA LYS A 37 -9.91 -3.66 10.18
C LYS A 37 -9.84 -5.15 9.82
N ASP A 38 -9.93 -5.48 8.54
CA ASP A 38 -9.98 -6.87 8.09
C ASP A 38 -8.65 -7.60 8.32
N SER A 39 -7.53 -6.97 7.99
CA SER A 39 -6.20 -7.54 8.23
C SER A 39 -5.83 -7.56 9.72
N THR A 40 -6.28 -6.57 10.49
CA THR A 40 -6.13 -6.55 11.95
C THR A 40 -6.88 -7.72 12.59
N THR A 41 -8.10 -7.99 12.15
CA THR A 41 -8.87 -9.17 12.60
C THR A 41 -8.12 -10.47 12.35
N VAL A 42 -7.55 -10.66 11.16
CA VAL A 42 -6.77 -11.88 10.85
C VAL A 42 -5.56 -12.02 11.79
N VAL A 43 -4.78 -10.95 11.97
CA VAL A 43 -3.61 -10.97 12.85
C VAL A 43 -4.03 -11.25 14.31
N GLU A 44 -5.11 -10.62 14.76
CA GLU A 44 -5.62 -10.80 16.13
C GLU A 44 -6.09 -12.24 16.40
N LEU A 45 -6.83 -12.83 15.47
CA LEU A 45 -7.28 -14.22 15.57
C LEU A 45 -6.10 -15.21 15.59
N VAL A 46 -5.12 -15.01 14.70
CA VAL A 46 -3.90 -15.85 14.66
C VAL A 46 -3.08 -15.69 15.94
N TYR A 47 -2.92 -14.46 16.43
CA TYR A 47 -2.19 -14.19 17.67
C TYR A 47 -2.85 -14.88 18.87
N LYS A 48 -4.18 -14.77 19.00
CA LYS A 48 -4.97 -15.45 20.06
C LYS A 48 -4.87 -16.96 19.94
N MET A 49 -4.96 -17.49 18.73
CA MET A 49 -4.77 -18.92 18.49
C MET A 49 -3.40 -19.40 19.00
N LEU A 50 -2.32 -18.64 18.70
CA LEU A 50 -0.97 -18.98 19.16
C LEU A 50 -0.83 -18.92 20.69
N LEU A 51 -1.42 -17.91 21.33
CA LEU A 51 -1.42 -17.82 22.80
C LEU A 51 -2.12 -19.03 23.45
N GLY A 52 -3.15 -19.57 22.80
CA GLY A 52 -3.88 -20.75 23.24
C GLY A 52 -3.21 -22.09 22.93
N LEU A 53 -2.05 -22.09 22.25
CA LEU A 53 -1.26 -23.29 21.99
C LEU A 53 -0.17 -23.49 23.04
N ASP A 54 0.12 -24.74 23.36
CA ASP A 54 1.32 -25.08 24.11
C ASP A 54 2.58 -24.66 23.35
N PRO A 55 3.66 -24.25 24.04
CA PRO A 55 4.88 -23.78 23.35
C PRO A 55 5.46 -24.79 22.34
N GLU A 56 5.35 -26.09 22.63
CA GLU A 56 5.81 -27.17 21.75
C GLU A 56 4.97 -27.34 20.48
N ASP A 57 3.73 -26.86 20.48
CA ASP A 57 2.83 -26.85 19.32
C ASP A 57 3.06 -25.65 18.40
N ARG A 58 3.84 -24.65 18.83
CA ARG A 58 4.17 -23.43 18.05
C ARG A 58 5.36 -23.67 17.11
N HIS A 59 5.22 -24.62 16.19
CA HIS A 59 6.32 -25.27 15.48
C HIS A 59 6.74 -24.58 14.17
N LYS A 60 6.01 -23.56 13.68
CA LYS A 60 6.33 -22.89 12.42
C LYS A 60 6.34 -21.38 12.54
N ASN A 61 7.19 -20.73 11.72
CA ASN A 61 7.29 -19.29 11.68
C ASN A 61 6.06 -18.64 11.04
N ILE A 62 5.69 -17.47 11.56
CA ILE A 62 4.65 -16.61 11.02
C ILE A 62 5.26 -15.27 10.70
N TYR A 63 5.13 -14.84 9.45
CA TYR A 63 5.62 -13.56 8.94
C TYR A 63 4.45 -12.61 8.74
N ILE A 64 4.42 -11.49 9.48
CA ILE A 64 3.43 -10.43 9.30
C ILE A 64 4.06 -9.37 8.39
N VAL A 65 3.49 -9.19 7.21
CA VAL A 65 4.06 -8.36 6.15
C VAL A 65 3.16 -7.17 5.86
N SER A 66 3.69 -5.97 6.11
CA SER A 66 3.06 -4.70 5.78
C SER A 66 3.73 -4.09 4.56
N SER A 67 2.97 -3.38 3.72
CA SER A 67 3.49 -2.68 2.54
C SER A 67 3.38 -1.17 2.72
N ASP A 68 4.53 -0.47 2.75
CA ASP A 68 4.59 0.99 2.60
C ASP A 68 4.91 1.33 1.15
N THR A 69 3.98 1.94 0.45
CA THR A 69 4.15 2.37 -0.94
C THR A 69 4.98 3.65 -1.09
N LEU A 70 5.46 4.22 0.00
CA LEU A 70 6.13 5.53 0.14
C LEU A 70 5.24 6.74 -0.17
N ILE A 71 3.98 6.49 -0.51
CA ILE A 71 2.95 7.51 -0.83
C ILE A 71 1.65 7.26 -0.06
N GLU A 72 1.71 6.53 1.06
CA GLU A 72 0.54 6.34 1.93
C GLU A 72 0.18 7.66 2.64
N ASN A 73 -1.08 7.77 3.08
CA ASN A 73 -1.49 8.89 3.92
C ASN A 73 -0.62 8.93 5.19
N PRO A 74 -0.02 10.07 5.57
CA PRO A 74 0.88 10.16 6.73
C PRO A 74 0.29 9.59 8.02
N LEU A 75 -0.98 9.83 8.31
CA LEU A 75 -1.64 9.29 9.51
C LEU A 75 -1.69 7.76 9.49
N ILE A 76 -2.00 7.18 8.34
CA ILE A 76 -2.06 5.73 8.18
C ILE A 76 -0.65 5.11 8.24
N LYS A 77 0.35 5.77 7.65
CA LYS A 77 1.74 5.33 7.72
C LYS A 77 2.26 5.30 9.16
N ILE A 78 2.01 6.37 9.93
CA ILE A 78 2.39 6.46 11.35
C ILE A 78 1.70 5.35 12.16
N TYR A 79 0.39 5.17 11.97
CA TYR A 79 -0.37 4.12 12.63
C TYR A 79 0.18 2.73 12.31
N LEU A 80 0.39 2.42 11.02
CA LEU A 80 0.88 1.12 10.58
C LEU A 80 2.28 0.81 11.12
N SER A 81 3.18 1.79 11.13
CA SER A 81 4.52 1.64 11.71
C SER A 81 4.44 1.32 13.20
N LYS A 82 3.66 2.10 13.95
CA LYS A 82 3.42 1.87 15.38
C LYS A 82 2.88 0.46 15.65
N MET A 83 1.92 -0.01 14.85
CA MET A 83 1.35 -1.34 15.01
C MET A 83 2.36 -2.46 14.73
N ASN A 84 3.20 -2.31 13.69
CA ASN A 84 4.25 -3.27 13.40
C ASN A 84 5.28 -3.37 14.55
N ASP A 85 5.68 -2.24 15.12
CA ASP A 85 6.61 -2.20 16.25
C ASP A 85 6.01 -2.89 17.50
N LEU A 86 4.75 -2.60 17.81
CA LEU A 86 4.05 -3.23 18.93
C LEU A 86 3.89 -4.73 18.73
N LEU A 87 3.56 -5.18 17.52
CA LEU A 87 3.46 -6.59 17.16
C LEU A 87 4.79 -7.33 17.37
N GLY A 88 5.90 -6.76 16.91
CA GLY A 88 7.22 -7.34 17.12
C GLY A 88 7.59 -7.46 18.60
N GLN A 89 7.45 -6.37 19.36
CA GLN A 89 7.73 -6.36 20.81
C GLN A 89 6.86 -7.34 21.59
N ALA A 90 5.58 -7.44 21.24
CA ALA A 90 4.67 -8.36 21.90
C ALA A 90 4.98 -9.82 21.56
N ALA A 91 5.33 -10.11 20.31
CA ALA A 91 5.72 -11.44 19.89
C ALA A 91 6.96 -11.94 20.68
N ASP A 92 7.97 -11.07 20.83
CA ASP A 92 9.16 -11.36 21.65
C ASP A 92 8.80 -11.59 23.12
N ARG A 93 7.96 -10.71 23.70
CA ARG A 93 7.49 -10.84 25.09
C ARG A 93 6.76 -12.17 25.34
N ASP A 94 5.91 -12.58 24.41
CA ASP A 94 5.02 -13.74 24.56
C ASP A 94 5.66 -15.04 24.03
N GLY A 95 6.91 -14.97 23.54
CA GLY A 95 7.64 -16.12 22.99
C GLY A 95 6.94 -16.74 21.78
N LEU A 96 6.37 -15.91 20.91
CA LEU A 96 5.66 -16.36 19.70
C LEU A 96 6.58 -16.38 18.47
N PRO A 97 6.44 -17.35 17.58
CA PRO A 97 7.23 -17.45 16.37
C PRO A 97 6.76 -16.46 15.27
N ILE A 98 6.54 -15.21 15.66
CA ILE A 98 6.07 -14.13 14.79
C ILE A 98 7.22 -13.21 14.45
N LYS A 99 7.38 -12.89 13.16
CA LYS A 99 8.31 -11.88 12.63
C LYS A 99 7.51 -10.84 11.87
N SER A 100 7.62 -9.57 12.23
CA SER A 100 6.99 -8.47 11.49
C SER A 100 7.98 -7.84 10.52
N ALA A 101 7.52 -7.49 9.33
CA ALA A 101 8.32 -6.81 8.31
C ALA A 101 7.49 -5.77 7.56
N MET A 102 8.12 -4.67 7.20
CA MET A 102 7.56 -3.68 6.28
C MET A 102 8.33 -3.71 4.96
N VAL A 103 7.63 -3.94 3.87
CA VAL A 103 8.21 -3.94 2.53
C VAL A 103 7.91 -2.64 1.80
N THR A 104 8.90 -2.15 1.07
CA THR A 104 8.81 -0.94 0.25
C THR A 104 9.19 -1.25 -1.20
N PRO A 105 8.68 -0.52 -2.19
CA PRO A 105 9.19 -0.63 -3.54
C PRO A 105 10.66 -0.17 -3.58
N PRO A 106 11.49 -0.76 -4.45
CA PRO A 106 12.85 -0.28 -4.63
C PRO A 106 12.84 1.17 -5.15
N PRO A 107 13.79 2.03 -4.73
CA PRO A 107 13.78 3.47 -5.03
C PRO A 107 13.63 3.78 -6.52
N ASN A 108 14.29 3.03 -7.39
CA ASN A 108 14.19 3.19 -8.85
C ASN A 108 12.85 2.73 -9.44
N ASN A 109 11.99 2.08 -8.66
CA ASN A 109 10.65 1.64 -9.08
C ASN A 109 9.53 2.22 -8.20
N SER A 110 9.84 3.19 -7.34
CA SER A 110 8.89 3.94 -6.52
C SER A 110 7.90 4.74 -7.36
N PHE A 111 6.89 5.32 -6.74
CA PHE A 111 5.92 6.17 -7.43
C PHE A 111 6.60 7.36 -8.10
N TRP A 112 7.46 8.07 -7.36
CA TRP A 112 8.12 9.27 -7.87
C TRP A 112 9.17 8.95 -8.93
N ALA A 113 9.91 7.87 -8.81
CA ALA A 113 10.82 7.41 -9.86
C ALA A 113 10.09 7.10 -11.18
N ASN A 114 8.87 6.58 -11.09
CA ASN A 114 8.06 6.34 -12.29
C ASN A 114 7.42 7.63 -12.83
N VAL A 115 6.84 8.49 -11.99
CA VAL A 115 6.14 9.71 -12.43
C VAL A 115 7.13 10.81 -12.82
N ILE A 116 8.06 11.15 -11.93
CA ILE A 116 9.06 12.21 -12.14
C ILE A 116 10.23 11.66 -12.95
N GLY A 117 10.78 10.50 -12.54
CA GLY A 117 11.92 9.90 -13.22
C GLY A 117 11.61 9.49 -14.65
N ARG A 118 10.57 8.71 -14.91
CA ARG A 118 10.24 8.16 -16.24
C ARG A 118 9.09 8.86 -16.97
N GLY A 119 8.40 9.78 -16.31
CA GLY A 119 7.26 10.49 -16.88
C GLY A 119 5.97 9.66 -16.97
N PHE A 120 5.82 8.58 -16.22
CA PHE A 120 4.60 7.78 -16.25
C PHE A 120 3.41 8.63 -15.81
N PRO A 121 2.31 8.66 -16.57
CA PRO A 121 1.10 9.35 -16.13
C PRO A 121 0.50 8.62 -14.94
N THR A 122 -0.08 9.39 -14.02
CA THR A 122 -0.83 8.80 -12.92
C THR A 122 -2.07 8.04 -13.44
N PRO A 123 -2.49 6.96 -12.78
CA PRO A 123 -3.60 6.13 -13.26
C PRO A 123 -4.92 6.89 -13.40
N ARG A 124 -5.74 6.50 -14.38
CA ARG A 124 -7.08 7.06 -14.62
C ARG A 124 -8.18 6.20 -14.01
N MET A 125 -9.31 6.82 -13.68
CA MET A 125 -10.47 6.19 -13.06
C MET A 125 -11.00 4.98 -13.86
N ASN A 126 -11.11 5.10 -15.16
CA ASN A 126 -11.62 4.04 -16.05
C ASN A 126 -10.50 3.29 -16.79
N GLY A 127 -9.25 3.48 -16.37
CA GLY A 127 -8.10 2.83 -16.99
C GLY A 127 -7.85 1.44 -16.43
N THR A 128 -7.57 0.50 -17.32
CA THR A 128 -7.11 -0.86 -16.96
C THR A 128 -5.64 -0.84 -16.49
N PHE A 129 -4.90 0.21 -16.81
CA PHE A 129 -3.47 0.34 -16.53
C PHE A 129 -3.22 0.96 -15.15
N ARG A 130 -3.17 0.11 -14.13
CA ARG A 130 -2.86 0.47 -12.74
C ARG A 130 -1.46 0.04 -12.36
N TRP A 131 -0.46 0.52 -13.10
CA TRP A 131 0.94 0.19 -12.91
C TRP A 131 1.44 0.35 -11.47
N CYS A 132 0.86 1.28 -10.72
CA CYS A 132 1.23 1.52 -9.34
C CYS A 132 0.88 0.34 -8.42
N THR A 133 -0.24 -0.34 -8.63
CA THR A 133 -0.63 -1.50 -7.80
C THR A 133 0.40 -2.61 -7.92
N ASP A 134 0.80 -2.93 -9.15
CA ASP A 134 1.77 -3.99 -9.39
C ASP A 134 3.15 -3.62 -8.82
N ARG A 135 3.64 -2.41 -9.11
CA ARG A 135 5.00 -1.99 -8.75
C ARG A 135 5.19 -1.66 -7.29
N LEU A 136 4.16 -1.08 -6.63
CA LEU A 136 4.30 -0.56 -5.28
C LEU A 136 3.78 -1.52 -4.20
N LYS A 137 2.92 -2.48 -4.55
CA LYS A 137 2.31 -3.42 -3.58
C LYS A 137 2.56 -4.86 -3.95
N ILE A 138 2.16 -5.31 -5.15
CA ILE A 138 2.20 -6.73 -5.51
C ILE A 138 3.63 -7.24 -5.61
N ASN A 139 4.50 -6.53 -6.38
CA ASN A 139 5.87 -6.98 -6.58
C ASN A 139 6.69 -7.00 -5.28
N PRO A 140 6.74 -5.92 -4.45
CA PRO A 140 7.48 -5.96 -3.19
C PRO A 140 6.99 -7.06 -2.23
N SER A 141 5.67 -7.25 -2.14
CA SER A 141 5.10 -8.33 -1.31
C SER A 141 5.42 -9.71 -1.87
N GLY A 142 5.35 -9.88 -3.20
CA GLY A 142 5.68 -11.13 -3.87
C GLY A 142 7.16 -11.50 -3.72
N GLU A 143 8.07 -10.54 -3.85
CA GLU A 143 9.50 -10.70 -3.62
C GLU A 143 9.79 -11.11 -2.17
N TYR A 144 9.08 -10.53 -1.21
CA TYR A 144 9.20 -10.92 0.19
C TYR A 144 8.72 -12.36 0.42
N ILE A 145 7.55 -12.73 -0.12
CA ILE A 145 7.03 -14.10 -0.01
C ILE A 145 8.02 -15.10 -0.63
N GLN A 146 8.59 -14.78 -1.79
CA GLN A 146 9.59 -15.63 -2.42
C GLN A 146 10.84 -15.80 -1.55
N ARG A 147 11.29 -14.71 -0.91
CA ARG A 147 12.41 -14.75 0.04
C ARG A 147 12.11 -15.69 1.22
N VAL A 148 10.90 -15.64 1.78
CA VAL A 148 10.50 -16.54 2.86
C VAL A 148 10.51 -18.01 2.39
N ILE A 149 10.03 -18.28 1.16
CA ILE A 149 10.08 -19.63 0.56
C ILE A 149 11.53 -20.11 0.46
N ASP A 150 12.41 -19.25 -0.03
CA ASP A 150 13.83 -19.58 -0.23
C ASP A 150 14.57 -19.82 1.11
N GLU A 151 14.30 -18.96 2.13
CA GLU A 151 14.90 -19.05 3.46
C GLU A 151 14.42 -20.28 4.25
N GLU A 152 13.14 -20.59 4.18
CA GLU A 152 12.53 -21.72 4.89
C GLU A 152 12.69 -23.04 4.14
N GLY A 153 12.97 -22.99 2.84
CA GLY A 153 13.05 -24.17 1.98
C GLY A 153 11.74 -24.95 1.85
N LYS A 154 10.61 -24.27 2.03
CA LYS A 154 9.26 -24.84 2.08
C LYS A 154 8.26 -23.97 1.33
N GLU A 155 7.18 -24.60 0.84
CA GLU A 155 5.99 -23.88 0.43
C GLU A 155 5.43 -23.03 1.60
N VAL A 156 4.71 -21.96 1.30
CA VAL A 156 4.11 -21.08 2.31
C VAL A 156 2.59 -21.03 2.21
N VAL A 157 1.94 -20.64 3.29
CA VAL A 157 0.51 -20.29 3.30
C VAL A 157 0.37 -18.79 3.53
N VAL A 158 -0.20 -18.09 2.54
CA VAL A 158 -0.48 -16.64 2.61
C VAL A 158 -1.87 -16.43 3.19
N LEU A 159 -1.96 -15.72 4.30
CA LEU A 159 -3.23 -15.37 4.93
C LEU A 159 -3.63 -13.94 4.54
N LEU A 160 -4.88 -13.78 4.10
CA LEU A 160 -5.41 -12.50 3.67
C LEU A 160 -6.77 -12.20 4.32
N GLY A 161 -6.95 -10.97 4.76
CA GLY A 161 -8.20 -10.44 5.28
C GLY A 161 -9.22 -10.13 4.16
N VAL A 162 -9.54 -11.12 3.33
CA VAL A 162 -10.48 -10.98 2.21
C VAL A 162 -11.84 -11.53 2.60
N ARG A 163 -12.92 -10.78 2.29
CA ARG A 163 -14.30 -11.19 2.64
C ARG A 163 -15.23 -11.18 1.43
N LYS A 164 -16.16 -12.15 1.37
CA LYS A 164 -17.22 -12.20 0.34
C LYS A 164 -18.13 -10.97 0.40
N ALA A 165 -18.38 -10.46 1.61
CA ALA A 165 -19.24 -9.32 1.86
C ALA A 165 -18.72 -7.96 1.33
N GLU A 166 -17.43 -7.86 0.96
CA GLU A 166 -16.85 -6.57 0.52
C GLU A 166 -17.39 -6.07 -0.84
N SER A 167 -17.66 -6.95 -1.79
CA SER A 167 -18.29 -6.60 -3.07
C SER A 167 -18.75 -7.82 -3.83
N ILE A 168 -19.79 -7.65 -4.67
CA ILE A 168 -20.32 -8.70 -5.57
C ILE A 168 -19.21 -9.24 -6.50
N ALA A 169 -18.34 -8.38 -7.00
CA ALA A 169 -17.23 -8.79 -7.87
C ALA A 169 -16.18 -9.62 -7.12
N ARG A 170 -15.97 -9.35 -5.82
CA ARG A 170 -15.06 -10.11 -4.98
C ARG A 170 -15.68 -11.46 -4.62
N LYS A 171 -16.94 -11.48 -4.22
CA LYS A 171 -17.72 -12.70 -3.98
C LYS A 171 -17.62 -13.66 -5.16
N ARG A 172 -17.95 -13.21 -6.38
CA ARG A 172 -17.86 -14.04 -7.60
C ARG A 172 -16.46 -14.59 -7.88
N ARG A 173 -15.41 -13.81 -7.59
CA ARG A 173 -14.03 -14.27 -7.79
C ARG A 173 -13.63 -15.32 -6.76
N ILE A 174 -14.04 -15.16 -5.51
CA ILE A 174 -13.80 -16.13 -4.45
C ILE A 174 -14.53 -17.42 -4.77
N GLU A 175 -15.84 -17.38 -5.01
CA GLU A 175 -16.67 -18.53 -5.36
C GLU A 175 -16.17 -19.27 -6.60
N GLY A 176 -15.65 -18.55 -7.60
CA GLY A 176 -15.08 -19.15 -8.81
C GLY A 176 -13.72 -19.86 -8.59
N ARG A 177 -13.06 -19.64 -7.43
CA ARG A 177 -11.76 -20.24 -7.07
C ARG A 177 -11.88 -21.28 -5.95
N GLU A 178 -12.94 -21.22 -5.16
CA GLU A 178 -13.22 -22.23 -4.15
C GLU A 178 -13.42 -23.58 -4.85
N LEU A 179 -12.38 -24.41 -4.80
CA LEU A 179 -12.53 -25.83 -5.05
C LEU A 179 -13.38 -26.36 -3.89
N ALA A 180 -14.54 -26.92 -4.20
CA ALA A 180 -15.50 -27.38 -3.23
C ALA A 180 -14.81 -28.06 -2.03
N ASN A 181 -15.03 -27.54 -0.81
CA ASN A 181 -14.54 -28.03 0.46
C ASN A 181 -13.02 -27.93 0.74
N ARG A 182 -12.29 -26.98 0.12
CA ARG A 182 -10.89 -26.74 0.45
C ARG A 182 -10.69 -25.37 1.10
N LEU A 183 -10.10 -25.36 2.28
CA LEU A 183 -9.70 -24.13 3.00
C LEU A 183 -8.50 -23.45 2.34
N LEU A 184 -7.61 -24.22 1.73
CA LEU A 184 -6.40 -23.71 1.06
C LEU A 184 -6.54 -23.76 -0.46
N ASN A 185 -6.30 -22.61 -1.11
CA ASN A 185 -6.27 -22.48 -2.56
C ASN A 185 -4.85 -22.16 -3.03
N ARG A 186 -4.45 -22.54 -4.25
CA ARG A 186 -3.15 -22.14 -4.80
C ARG A 186 -3.10 -20.64 -5.03
N HIS A 187 -1.92 -20.04 -4.77
CA HIS A 187 -1.68 -18.64 -5.10
C HIS A 187 -1.64 -18.45 -6.63
N GLU A 188 -2.14 -17.30 -7.13
CA GLU A 188 -2.28 -17.08 -8.58
C GLU A 188 -0.96 -16.98 -9.33
N THR A 189 0.06 -16.40 -8.72
CA THR A 189 1.31 -16.03 -9.38
C THR A 189 2.54 -16.64 -8.74
N ILE A 190 2.48 -17.09 -7.49
CA ILE A 190 3.60 -17.70 -6.76
C ILE A 190 3.33 -19.21 -6.68
N GLN A 191 4.19 -20.00 -7.31
CA GLN A 191 3.97 -21.43 -7.50
C GLN A 191 3.96 -22.20 -6.17
N ASP A 192 4.87 -21.84 -5.24
CA ASP A 192 5.07 -22.52 -3.97
C ASP A 192 4.33 -21.82 -2.82
N ALA A 193 3.19 -21.20 -3.13
CA ALA A 193 2.33 -20.52 -2.17
C ALA A 193 0.87 -20.98 -2.27
N TYR A 194 0.24 -21.06 -1.11
CA TYR A 194 -1.20 -21.27 -0.97
C TYR A 194 -1.83 -20.05 -0.31
N VAL A 195 -3.12 -19.88 -0.48
CA VAL A 195 -3.89 -18.78 0.13
C VAL A 195 -4.93 -19.35 1.07
N TYR A 196 -4.99 -18.80 2.28
CA TYR A 196 -6.02 -19.03 3.26
C TYR A 196 -6.69 -17.70 3.65
N ASN A 197 -8.01 -17.67 3.66
CA ASN A 197 -8.80 -16.50 3.99
C ASN A 197 -9.67 -16.79 5.23
N PRO A 198 -9.14 -16.69 6.45
CA PRO A 198 -9.83 -17.15 7.65
C PRO A 198 -11.14 -16.39 7.95
N ILE A 199 -11.28 -15.17 7.44
CA ILE A 199 -12.46 -14.32 7.69
C ILE A 199 -13.35 -14.14 6.45
N VAL A 200 -13.26 -15.06 5.48
CA VAL A 200 -13.92 -14.95 4.18
C VAL A 200 -15.45 -14.80 4.27
N GLU A 201 -16.07 -15.43 5.25
CA GLU A 201 -17.51 -15.41 5.47
C GLU A 201 -17.99 -14.29 6.42
N LEU A 202 -17.09 -13.59 7.11
CA LEU A 202 -17.46 -12.52 8.05
C LEU A 202 -18.08 -11.32 7.34
N THR A 203 -19.13 -10.77 7.93
CA THR A 203 -19.68 -9.46 7.56
C THR A 203 -18.81 -8.33 8.11
N THR A 204 -19.11 -7.09 7.76
CA THR A 204 -18.43 -5.91 8.34
C THR A 204 -18.71 -5.78 9.83
N ASP A 205 -19.95 -6.08 10.24
CA ASP A 205 -20.37 -6.03 11.64
C ASP A 205 -19.66 -7.11 12.47
N ASP A 206 -19.51 -8.32 11.90
CA ASP A 206 -18.77 -9.41 12.55
C ASP A 206 -17.29 -9.04 12.77
N VAL A 207 -16.67 -8.41 11.80
CA VAL A 207 -15.27 -7.92 11.92
C VAL A 207 -15.15 -6.92 13.06
N TRP A 208 -16.05 -5.95 13.17
CA TRP A 208 -16.05 -4.98 14.25
C TRP A 208 -16.42 -5.62 15.59
N ASP A 209 -17.29 -6.63 15.61
CA ASP A 209 -17.60 -7.38 16.82
C ASP A 209 -16.36 -8.10 17.37
N VAL A 210 -15.55 -8.72 16.50
CA VAL A 210 -14.27 -9.33 16.92
C VAL A 210 -13.32 -8.27 17.48
N LEU A 211 -13.15 -7.13 16.80
CA LEU A 211 -12.18 -6.11 17.19
C LEU A 211 -12.57 -5.32 18.45
N LEU A 212 -13.88 -5.15 18.72
CA LEU A 212 -14.35 -4.27 19.79
C LEU A 212 -14.85 -5.01 21.03
N ARG A 213 -15.39 -6.21 20.86
CA ARG A 213 -15.92 -6.99 21.98
C ARG A 213 -14.91 -7.96 22.57
N CYS A 214 -14.01 -8.49 21.74
CA CYS A 214 -12.96 -9.36 22.22
C CYS A 214 -11.98 -8.57 23.09
N ASP A 215 -11.73 -9.04 24.30
CA ASP A 215 -10.80 -8.45 25.28
C ASP A 215 -11.06 -6.96 25.57
N GLY A 216 -12.32 -6.50 25.48
CA GLY A 216 -12.70 -5.10 25.70
C GLY A 216 -12.12 -4.14 24.65
N GLY A 217 -11.90 -4.62 23.42
CA GLY A 217 -11.37 -3.82 22.31
C GLY A 217 -9.85 -3.64 22.32
N ARG A 218 -9.14 -4.39 23.15
CA ARG A 218 -7.68 -4.39 23.19
C ARG A 218 -7.10 -5.50 22.34
N THR A 219 -6.09 -5.16 21.55
CA THR A 219 -5.34 -6.15 20.78
C THR A 219 -4.43 -6.98 21.71
N PRO A 220 -4.11 -8.23 21.35
CA PRO A 220 -3.15 -9.04 22.12
C PRO A 220 -1.76 -8.40 22.23
N TRP A 221 -1.38 -7.54 21.30
CA TRP A 221 -0.11 -6.80 21.32
C TRP A 221 -0.17 -5.48 22.09
N GLY A 222 -1.28 -5.19 22.77
CA GLY A 222 -1.39 -4.10 23.75
C GLY A 222 -1.83 -2.75 23.19
N SER A 223 -2.25 -2.66 21.93
CA SER A 223 -2.92 -1.46 21.39
C SER A 223 -4.42 -1.50 21.69
N ASP A 224 -5.07 -0.35 21.47
CA ASP A 224 -6.52 -0.20 21.60
C ASP A 224 -7.13 -0.03 20.21
N ASN A 225 -8.10 -0.88 19.86
CA ASN A 225 -8.81 -0.79 18.58
C ASN A 225 -9.67 0.47 18.45
N SER A 226 -9.86 1.25 19.50
CA SER A 226 -10.50 2.57 19.42
C SER A 226 -9.72 3.54 18.53
N GLU A 227 -8.38 3.42 18.47
CA GLU A 227 -7.56 4.19 17.54
C GLU A 227 -7.91 3.86 16.07
N LEU A 228 -8.09 2.58 15.77
CA LEU A 228 -8.52 2.13 14.44
C LEU A 228 -9.94 2.64 14.13
N VAL A 229 -10.86 2.58 15.09
CA VAL A 229 -12.22 3.12 14.96
C VAL A 229 -12.18 4.61 14.64
N SER A 230 -11.36 5.38 15.35
CA SER A 230 -11.19 6.81 15.11
C SER A 230 -10.69 7.10 13.69
N LEU A 231 -9.68 6.34 13.21
CA LEU A 231 -9.20 6.48 11.83
C LEU A 231 -10.31 6.22 10.79
N TYR A 232 -11.18 5.24 11.03
CA TYR A 232 -12.31 4.97 10.14
C TYR A 232 -13.39 6.04 10.24
N ALA A 233 -13.65 6.61 11.43
CA ALA A 233 -14.59 7.69 11.64
C ALA A 233 -14.10 8.98 10.97
N ASP A 234 -12.84 9.35 11.19
CA ASP A 234 -12.21 10.57 10.65
C ASP A 234 -12.09 10.52 9.12
N ALA A 235 -11.84 9.35 8.56
CA ALA A 235 -11.84 9.15 7.12
C ALA A 235 -13.22 9.26 6.46
N ASP A 236 -14.29 9.52 7.21
CA ASP A 236 -15.69 9.53 6.72
C ASP A 236 -16.00 8.24 5.92
N SER A 237 -15.53 7.10 6.46
CA SER A 237 -15.42 5.87 5.69
C SER A 237 -16.75 5.14 5.52
N GLY A 238 -17.79 5.50 6.25
CA GLY A 238 -19.07 4.77 6.28
C GLY A 238 -18.94 3.32 6.79
N GLU A 239 -17.72 2.85 7.03
CA GLU A 239 -17.40 1.54 7.62
C GLU A 239 -17.09 1.65 9.11
N CYS A 240 -17.24 2.84 9.68
CA CYS A 240 -17.16 3.06 11.12
C CYS A 240 -18.33 2.35 11.82
N PRO A 241 -18.11 1.60 12.92
CA PRO A 241 -19.18 0.89 13.62
C PRO A 241 -20.26 1.82 14.16
N PHE A 242 -19.97 3.13 14.31
CA PHE A 242 -20.91 4.13 14.78
C PHE A 242 -21.60 4.91 13.66
N ALA A 243 -21.26 4.71 12.39
CA ALA A 243 -21.85 5.45 11.26
C ALA A 243 -23.36 5.25 11.13
N GLY A 244 -23.89 4.09 11.54
CA GLY A 244 -25.34 3.79 11.51
C GLY A 244 -26.18 4.51 12.57
N ILE A 245 -25.57 5.08 13.59
CA ILE A 245 -26.27 5.72 14.71
C ILE A 245 -26.60 7.19 14.39
N GLN A 246 -25.86 7.83 13.48
CA GLN A 246 -26.02 9.26 13.16
C GLN A 246 -26.86 9.55 11.91
N ALA A 247 -27.03 8.60 11.00
CA ALA A 247 -27.79 8.81 9.76
C ALA A 247 -28.98 7.86 9.69
N GLY A 248 -30.19 8.40 9.76
CA GLY A 248 -31.43 7.64 9.63
C GLY A 248 -31.44 6.70 8.44
N GLY A 249 -31.16 5.45 8.66
CA GLY A 249 -31.71 4.30 7.96
C GLY A 249 -31.29 4.00 6.52
N GLN A 250 -30.26 4.61 5.95
CA GLN A 250 -29.70 4.18 4.66
C GLN A 250 -28.22 3.82 4.78
N THR A 251 -27.95 2.54 4.96
CA THR A 251 -26.61 1.98 4.77
C THR A 251 -26.21 2.13 3.31
N GLN A 252 -25.48 3.19 3.00
CA GLN A 252 -24.80 3.29 1.71
C GLN A 252 -23.72 2.19 1.63
N SER A 253 -23.77 1.40 0.58
CA SER A 253 -22.79 0.33 0.35
C SER A 253 -21.38 0.91 0.28
N CYS A 254 -20.54 0.54 1.24
CA CYS A 254 -19.20 1.05 1.48
C CYS A 254 -18.17 0.48 0.51
N GLY A 255 -18.26 0.82 -0.77
CA GLY A 255 -17.27 0.39 -1.78
C GLY A 255 -16.09 1.35 -1.95
N ASN A 256 -16.05 2.52 -1.31
CA ASN A 256 -15.17 3.62 -1.73
C ASN A 256 -14.29 4.25 -0.63
N SER A 257 -14.36 3.81 0.60
CA SER A 257 -13.54 4.34 1.68
C SER A 257 -12.51 3.32 2.13
N ARG A 258 -11.39 3.28 1.44
CA ARG A 258 -10.20 2.53 1.83
C ARG A 258 -9.09 3.52 2.07
N PHE A 259 -8.30 3.26 3.11
CA PHE A 259 -7.02 3.93 3.25
C PHE A 259 -6.20 3.65 1.99
N GLY A 260 -5.81 4.71 1.30
CA GLY A 260 -5.11 4.63 0.02
C GLY A 260 -3.98 5.63 -0.07
N CYS A 261 -3.24 5.54 -1.18
CA CYS A 261 -2.19 6.49 -1.47
C CYS A 261 -2.77 7.90 -1.63
N TRP A 262 -2.24 8.90 -0.93
CA TRP A 262 -2.73 10.27 -0.99
C TRP A 262 -2.67 10.91 -2.38
N VAL A 263 -1.77 10.44 -3.25
CA VAL A 263 -1.63 10.89 -4.66
C VAL A 263 -2.57 10.16 -5.64
N CYS A 264 -3.47 9.29 -5.14
CA CYS A 264 -4.27 8.42 -6.01
C CYS A 264 -5.23 9.21 -6.89
N THR A 265 -5.05 9.12 -8.21
CA THR A 265 -5.89 9.77 -9.23
C THR A 265 -6.87 8.80 -9.91
N VAL A 266 -6.97 7.56 -9.41
CA VAL A 266 -7.96 6.56 -9.85
C VAL A 266 -9.36 6.96 -9.43
N VAL A 267 -9.50 7.62 -8.27
CA VAL A 267 -10.76 8.17 -7.78
C VAL A 267 -10.82 9.67 -8.05
N LYS A 268 -12.02 10.17 -8.40
CA LYS A 268 -12.21 11.61 -8.64
C LYS A 268 -11.92 12.42 -7.39
N GLU A 269 -12.41 11.93 -6.25
CA GLU A 269 -12.24 12.55 -4.94
C GLU A 269 -11.69 11.50 -3.97
N ASP A 270 -10.68 11.88 -3.19
CA ASP A 270 -10.18 11.07 -2.09
C ASP A 270 -11.01 11.37 -0.84
N LYS A 271 -11.99 10.50 -0.59
CA LYS A 271 -12.90 10.65 0.55
C LYS A 271 -12.17 10.56 1.88
N SER A 272 -11.21 9.64 2.00
CA SER A 272 -10.45 9.45 3.24
C SER A 272 -9.62 10.68 3.58
N LEU A 273 -8.85 11.20 2.61
CA LEU A 273 -8.05 12.41 2.81
C LEU A 273 -8.93 13.61 3.16
N ASN A 274 -10.04 13.79 2.44
CA ASN A 274 -11.00 14.87 2.72
C ASN A 274 -11.73 14.69 4.07
N GLY A 275 -12.00 13.43 4.46
CA GLY A 275 -12.56 13.11 5.78
C GLY A 275 -11.63 13.54 6.91
N PHE A 276 -10.35 13.13 6.85
CA PHE A 276 -9.35 13.57 7.82
C PHE A 276 -9.23 15.10 7.91
N ILE A 277 -9.24 15.80 6.78
CA ILE A 277 -9.20 17.27 6.78
C ILE A 277 -10.44 17.87 7.47
N LYS A 278 -11.63 17.32 7.23
CA LYS A 278 -12.89 17.76 7.85
C LYS A 278 -12.91 17.46 9.35
N SER A 279 -12.34 16.35 9.79
CA SER A 279 -12.25 15.98 11.22
C SER A 279 -11.19 16.77 11.99
N GLY A 280 -10.40 17.62 11.31
CA GLY A 280 -9.50 18.56 11.96
C GLY A 280 -8.04 18.48 11.54
N HIS A 281 -7.65 17.48 10.75
CA HIS A 281 -6.27 17.29 10.24
C HIS A 281 -5.94 18.24 9.09
N ARG A 282 -5.93 19.55 9.40
CA ARG A 282 -5.70 20.63 8.41
C ARG A 282 -4.29 20.60 7.80
N GLU A 283 -3.32 20.00 8.48
CA GLU A 283 -1.97 19.76 7.99
C GLU A 283 -1.94 18.94 6.69
N LEU A 284 -3.02 18.19 6.39
CA LEU A 284 -3.13 17.39 5.15
C LEU A 284 -3.66 18.18 3.94
N ILE A 285 -4.08 19.43 4.11
CA ILE A 285 -4.59 20.29 3.01
C ILE A 285 -3.60 20.37 1.85
N PRO A 286 -2.28 20.59 2.06
CA PRO A 286 -1.32 20.68 0.97
C PRO A 286 -1.26 19.39 0.12
N LEU A 287 -1.50 18.21 0.70
CA LEU A 287 -1.57 16.94 -0.04
C LEU A 287 -2.80 16.89 -0.95
N ALA A 288 -3.96 17.34 -0.46
CA ALA A 288 -5.19 17.38 -1.26
C ALA A 288 -5.08 18.37 -2.43
N GLU A 289 -4.43 19.51 -2.21
CA GLU A 289 -4.16 20.52 -3.23
C GLU A 289 -3.16 19.98 -4.27
N PHE A 290 -2.05 19.38 -3.84
CA PHE A 290 -1.08 18.76 -4.73
C PHE A 290 -1.72 17.66 -5.59
N ARG A 291 -2.50 16.76 -4.98
CA ARG A 291 -3.21 15.69 -5.68
C ARG A 291 -4.15 16.27 -6.76
N SER A 292 -4.94 17.27 -6.40
CA SER A 292 -5.90 17.92 -7.31
C SER A 292 -5.18 18.58 -8.49
N TRP A 293 -4.08 19.25 -8.21
CA TRP A 293 -3.23 19.83 -9.24
C TRP A 293 -2.59 18.75 -10.14
N LEU A 294 -2.02 17.69 -9.56
CA LEU A 294 -1.42 16.60 -10.34
C LEU A 294 -2.44 15.94 -11.27
N MET A 295 -3.69 15.81 -10.81
CA MET A 295 -4.79 15.29 -11.61
C MET A 295 -5.14 16.26 -12.77
N SER A 296 -5.06 17.58 -12.57
CA SER A 296 -5.36 18.59 -13.59
C SER A 296 -4.33 18.59 -14.74
N ILE A 297 -3.05 18.39 -14.43
CA ILE A 297 -1.98 18.36 -15.47
C ILE A 297 -1.87 17.01 -16.18
N ARG A 298 -2.39 15.94 -15.58
CA ARG A 298 -2.33 14.58 -16.14
C ARG A 298 -2.92 14.50 -17.55
N ASP A 299 -4.01 15.18 -17.80
CA ASP A 299 -4.78 15.11 -19.04
C ASP A 299 -4.62 16.38 -19.90
N ASN A 300 -3.69 17.27 -19.55
CA ASN A 300 -3.37 18.46 -20.30
C ASN A 300 -2.25 18.19 -21.30
N GLU A 301 -2.51 18.47 -22.60
CA GLU A 301 -1.58 18.24 -23.72
C GLU A 301 -0.24 18.97 -23.53
N GLU A 302 -0.23 20.15 -22.92
CA GLU A 302 0.98 20.95 -22.68
C GLU A 302 2.04 20.20 -21.86
N TYR A 303 1.60 19.28 -20.99
CA TYR A 303 2.46 18.54 -20.07
C TYR A 303 2.76 17.11 -20.53
N ARG A 304 2.36 16.75 -21.74
CA ARG A 304 2.43 15.37 -22.24
C ARG A 304 3.21 15.26 -23.53
N GLU A 305 3.95 14.16 -23.67
CA GLU A 305 4.54 13.79 -24.94
C GLU A 305 3.47 13.32 -25.94
N LYS A 306 3.72 13.60 -27.25
CA LYS A 306 2.84 13.13 -28.34
C LYS A 306 3.06 11.66 -28.69
N LYS A 307 4.20 11.09 -28.30
CA LYS A 307 4.57 9.70 -28.56
C LYS A 307 4.69 8.93 -27.25
N ARG A 308 4.38 7.64 -27.28
CA ARG A 308 4.70 6.73 -26.20
C ARG A 308 6.22 6.53 -26.05
N ARG A 309 6.69 6.00 -24.92
CA ARG A 309 8.13 5.72 -24.69
C ARG A 309 8.77 4.80 -25.76
N ASN A 310 7.99 3.90 -26.36
CA ASN A 310 8.43 3.06 -27.47
C ASN A 310 8.41 3.76 -28.84
N GLY A 311 8.21 5.08 -28.86
CA GLY A 311 8.18 5.90 -30.10
C GLY A 311 6.87 5.85 -30.88
N THR A 312 5.91 4.99 -30.50
CA THR A 312 4.63 4.85 -31.22
C THR A 312 3.65 5.95 -30.86
N VAL A 313 2.83 6.35 -31.83
CA VAL A 313 1.67 7.24 -31.61
C VAL A 313 0.44 6.35 -31.36
N TYR A 314 -0.22 6.60 -30.22
CA TYR A 314 -1.47 5.93 -29.91
C TYR A 314 -2.67 6.76 -30.39
N ARG A 315 -3.61 6.10 -31.06
CA ARG A 315 -4.92 6.67 -31.35
C ARG A 315 -6.00 5.82 -30.69
N ASP A 316 -6.99 6.47 -30.10
CA ASP A 316 -8.15 5.78 -29.55
C ASP A 316 -9.07 5.24 -30.66
N LYS A 317 -10.15 4.56 -30.29
CA LYS A 317 -11.12 4.01 -31.25
C LYS A 317 -11.84 5.09 -32.08
N GLN A 318 -11.84 6.34 -31.62
CA GLN A 318 -12.41 7.50 -32.29
C GLN A 318 -11.38 8.27 -33.15
N GLY A 319 -10.12 7.82 -33.19
CA GLY A 319 -9.04 8.44 -33.96
C GLY A 319 -8.33 9.59 -33.25
N ASN A 320 -8.72 9.94 -32.01
CA ASN A 320 -8.05 10.97 -31.22
C ASN A 320 -6.65 10.53 -30.80
N MET A 321 -5.70 11.46 -30.81
CA MET A 321 -4.34 11.19 -30.38
C MET A 321 -4.30 11.00 -28.87
N GLY A 322 -3.83 9.83 -28.41
CA GLY A 322 -3.58 9.58 -26.99
C GLY A 322 -2.23 10.17 -26.57
N PHE A 323 -2.19 10.63 -25.33
CA PHE A 323 -0.99 11.23 -24.77
C PHE A 323 0.07 10.17 -24.42
N GLY A 324 1.33 10.50 -24.64
CA GLY A 324 2.51 9.79 -24.16
C GLY A 324 2.78 10.03 -22.66
N PRO A 325 4.03 9.86 -22.19
CA PRO A 325 4.42 10.17 -20.82
C PRO A 325 4.34 11.68 -20.51
N PHE A 326 4.53 12.06 -19.26
CA PHE A 326 4.81 13.44 -18.89
C PHE A 326 6.09 13.92 -19.60
N ASN A 327 6.04 15.09 -20.22
CA ASN A 327 7.20 15.69 -20.87
C ASN A 327 8.19 16.26 -19.84
N TRP A 328 9.35 16.70 -20.31
CA TRP A 328 10.42 17.23 -19.47
C TRP A 328 9.98 18.41 -18.59
N LYS A 329 9.20 19.33 -19.17
CA LYS A 329 8.64 20.47 -18.45
C LYS A 329 7.77 20.01 -17.26
N ALA A 330 6.87 19.07 -17.50
CA ALA A 330 5.99 18.53 -16.45
C ALA A 330 6.76 17.81 -15.35
N ARG A 331 7.75 16.99 -15.70
CA ARG A 331 8.56 16.22 -14.74
C ARG A 331 9.28 17.16 -13.76
N LYS A 332 9.91 18.21 -14.24
CA LYS A 332 10.54 19.26 -13.41
C LYS A 332 9.52 19.99 -12.54
N LEU A 333 8.37 20.35 -13.12
CA LEU A 333 7.31 21.04 -12.37
C LEU A 333 6.70 20.17 -11.27
N ILE A 334 6.55 18.86 -11.50
CA ILE A 334 6.05 17.92 -10.49
C ILE A 334 7.05 17.82 -9.34
N LEU A 335 8.35 17.69 -9.65
CA LEU A 335 9.39 17.65 -8.61
C LEU A 335 9.40 18.94 -7.79
N ARG A 336 9.40 20.12 -8.44
CA ARG A 336 9.35 21.42 -7.76
C ARG A 336 8.18 21.49 -6.80
N LYS A 337 6.97 21.22 -7.29
CA LYS A 337 5.77 21.32 -6.47
C LYS A 337 5.73 20.30 -5.34
N LEU A 338 6.31 19.10 -5.54
CA LEU A 338 6.42 18.08 -4.50
C LEU A 338 7.35 18.56 -3.36
N LEU A 339 8.52 19.11 -3.70
CA LEU A 339 9.47 19.64 -2.72
C LEU A 339 8.90 20.85 -1.98
N GLU A 340 8.23 21.77 -2.69
CA GLU A 340 7.52 22.91 -2.07
C GLU A 340 6.43 22.42 -1.10
N THR A 341 5.67 21.40 -1.48
CA THR A 341 4.65 20.79 -0.60
C THR A 341 5.28 20.15 0.62
N GLN A 342 6.40 19.43 0.45
CA GLN A 342 7.17 18.84 1.55
C GLN A 342 7.66 19.88 2.55
N GLN A 343 8.18 21.02 2.07
CA GLN A 343 8.62 22.13 2.91
C GLN A 343 7.46 22.73 3.74
N VAL A 344 6.31 22.94 3.11
CA VAL A 344 5.11 23.47 3.79
C VAL A 344 4.61 22.51 4.88
N MET A 345 4.69 21.21 4.63
CA MET A 345 4.19 20.20 5.57
C MET A 345 5.20 19.86 6.68
N GLY A 346 6.50 20.10 6.47
CA GLY A 346 7.54 19.59 7.37
C GLY A 346 7.55 18.07 7.49
N TYR A 347 7.10 17.37 6.44
CA TYR A 347 6.98 15.90 6.38
C TYR A 347 7.58 15.39 5.08
N GLU A 348 8.39 14.34 5.15
CA GLU A 348 9.06 13.76 3.98
C GLU A 348 8.06 13.12 3.02
N LEU A 349 7.95 13.66 1.80
CA LEU A 349 7.08 13.17 0.72
C LEU A 349 7.85 12.44 -0.38
N ILE A 350 9.15 12.64 -0.43
CA ILE A 350 10.09 11.95 -1.32
C ILE A 350 11.41 11.74 -0.58
N THR A 351 11.92 10.53 -0.63
CA THR A 351 13.15 10.14 0.07
C THR A 351 14.40 10.53 -0.74
N LEU A 352 15.55 10.63 -0.06
CA LEU A 352 16.84 10.87 -0.73
C LEU A 352 17.18 9.76 -1.73
N ASP A 353 16.84 8.52 -1.44
CA ASP A 353 17.08 7.38 -2.35
C ASP A 353 16.22 7.48 -3.61
N GLU A 354 14.96 7.94 -3.49
CA GLU A 354 14.12 8.21 -4.66
C GLU A 354 14.65 9.37 -5.49
N LEU A 355 15.10 10.46 -4.86
CA LEU A 355 15.74 11.58 -5.55
C LEU A 355 16.97 11.14 -6.33
N LYS A 356 17.83 10.31 -5.71
CA LYS A 356 19.01 9.74 -6.36
C LYS A 356 18.62 8.87 -7.56
N ALA A 357 17.63 8.01 -7.40
CA ALA A 357 17.14 7.17 -8.50
C ALA A 357 16.53 8.01 -9.63
N ILE A 358 15.85 9.12 -9.32
CA ILE A 358 15.32 10.05 -10.34
C ILE A 358 16.46 10.75 -11.07
N ASP A 359 17.47 11.21 -10.36
CA ASP A 359 18.64 11.86 -10.92
C ASP A 359 19.37 10.94 -11.90
N GLU A 360 19.62 9.69 -11.51
CA GLU A 360 20.21 8.66 -12.37
C GLU A 360 19.37 8.38 -13.64
N ILE A 361 18.03 8.38 -13.52
CA ILE A 361 17.13 8.20 -14.66
C ILE A 361 17.18 9.42 -15.59
N TRP A 362 17.21 10.62 -15.04
CA TRP A 362 17.28 11.86 -15.82
C TRP A 362 18.59 11.99 -16.58
N ASP A 363 19.69 11.62 -15.93
CA ASP A 363 21.02 11.53 -16.51
C ASP A 363 21.03 10.72 -17.83
N GLN A 364 20.43 9.54 -17.78
CA GLN A 364 20.43 8.63 -18.91
C GLN A 364 19.52 9.06 -20.05
N GLU A 365 18.44 9.81 -19.75
CA GLU A 365 17.38 10.06 -20.72
C GLU A 365 17.32 11.51 -21.22
N LEU A 366 17.61 12.51 -20.38
CA LEU A 366 17.16 13.87 -20.63
C LEU A 366 18.11 14.98 -20.18
N ASP A 367 18.91 14.75 -19.13
CA ASP A 367 19.74 15.79 -18.53
C ASP A 367 21.22 15.58 -18.82
N LEU A 368 21.67 16.09 -19.95
CA LEU A 368 23.08 16.02 -20.35
C LEU A 368 24.03 16.78 -19.41
N SER A 369 23.52 17.76 -18.66
CA SER A 369 24.32 18.52 -17.69
C SER A 369 24.42 17.84 -16.33
N ARG A 370 23.56 16.85 -16.05
CA ARG A 370 23.44 16.12 -14.78
C ARG A 370 23.22 17.01 -13.56
N ARG A 371 22.66 18.18 -13.72
CA ARG A 371 22.55 19.18 -12.66
C ARG A 371 21.14 19.63 -12.34
N VAL A 372 20.20 19.40 -13.23
CA VAL A 372 18.86 19.99 -13.12
C VAL A 372 18.15 19.57 -11.83
N LEU A 373 18.26 18.30 -11.42
CA LEU A 373 17.63 17.84 -10.17
C LEU A 373 18.30 18.45 -8.95
N VAL A 374 19.62 18.41 -8.90
CA VAL A 374 20.38 18.88 -7.71
C VAL A 374 20.27 20.39 -7.54
N GLU A 375 20.27 21.15 -8.66
CA GLU A 375 20.05 22.61 -8.63
C GLU A 375 18.63 22.96 -8.20
N LEU A 376 17.63 22.22 -8.69
CA LEU A 376 16.23 22.40 -8.31
C LEU A 376 15.99 22.09 -6.83
N TYR A 377 16.64 21.04 -6.32
CA TYR A 377 16.58 20.70 -4.91
C TYR A 377 17.18 21.79 -4.03
N GLU A 378 18.40 22.26 -4.35
CA GLU A 378 19.06 23.34 -3.61
C GLU A 378 18.25 24.65 -3.67
N GLU A 379 17.70 25.00 -4.85
CA GLU A 379 16.87 26.20 -5.02
C GLU A 379 15.66 26.22 -4.07
N ILE A 380 15.01 25.06 -3.87
CA ILE A 380 13.78 24.98 -3.09
C ILE A 380 14.05 24.76 -1.61
N THR A 381 14.99 23.88 -1.29
CA THR A 381 15.24 23.46 0.11
C THR A 381 16.31 24.33 0.81
N GLY A 382 17.18 24.98 0.03
CA GLY A 382 18.39 25.63 0.55
C GLY A 382 19.51 24.67 0.94
N GLU A 383 19.31 23.37 0.71
CA GLU A 383 20.25 22.31 1.09
C GLU A 383 20.85 21.65 -0.16
N LYS A 384 22.08 21.15 -0.04
CA LYS A 384 22.73 20.39 -1.10
C LYS A 384 22.51 18.90 -0.91
N LEU A 385 22.20 18.22 -2.01
CA LEU A 385 22.15 16.75 -2.01
C LEU A 385 23.54 16.16 -1.77
N PRO A 386 23.67 15.02 -1.07
CA PRO A 386 24.96 14.42 -0.71
C PRO A 386 25.89 14.11 -1.90
N TRP A 387 25.33 13.95 -3.11
CA TRP A 387 26.06 13.66 -4.34
C TRP A 387 26.25 14.89 -5.25
N TYR A 388 25.90 16.09 -4.78
CA TYR A 388 25.97 17.33 -5.55
C TYR A 388 27.37 17.59 -6.16
N ASP A 389 28.44 17.40 -5.38
CA ASP A 389 29.80 17.66 -5.82
C ASP A 389 30.35 16.57 -6.77
N SER A 390 29.84 15.34 -6.70
CA SER A 390 30.25 14.25 -7.57
C SER A 390 29.75 14.41 -9.02
N VAL A 391 28.62 15.10 -9.21
CA VAL A 391 28.02 15.36 -10.51
C VAL A 391 28.86 16.30 -11.37
N SER A 392 29.62 17.23 -10.76
CA SER A 392 30.43 18.21 -11.49
C SER A 392 31.71 17.65 -12.12
N TYR A 393 32.25 16.53 -11.63
CA TYR A 393 33.53 15.99 -12.09
C TYR A 393 33.48 15.00 -13.24
N THR A 394 32.37 14.33 -13.48
CA THR A 394 32.25 13.28 -14.50
C THR A 394 32.12 13.82 -15.92
N HIS A 395 31.57 15.03 -16.11
CA HIS A 395 31.41 15.61 -17.43
C HIS A 395 32.68 16.25 -18.01
N LEU A 396 33.53 16.82 -17.17
CA LEU A 396 34.79 17.41 -17.62
C LEU A 396 35.77 16.32 -18.14
N ARG A 397 35.75 15.11 -17.58
CA ARG A 397 36.59 14.00 -18.05
C ARG A 397 36.14 13.38 -19.37
N ALA A 398 34.86 13.38 -19.70
CA ALA A 398 34.37 12.86 -20.98
C ALA A 398 34.73 13.77 -22.15
N HIS A 399 34.78 15.08 -21.94
CA HIS A 399 35.19 16.05 -22.98
C HIS A 399 36.69 16.11 -23.19
N GLU A 400 37.52 15.79 -22.19
CA GLU A 400 38.98 15.79 -22.35
C GLU A 400 39.51 14.55 -23.09
N THR A 401 38.77 13.44 -23.09
CA THR A 401 39.18 12.20 -23.78
C THR A 401 38.80 12.19 -25.27
N ASP A 402 37.82 12.96 -25.73
CA ASP A 402 37.41 13.01 -27.13
C ASP A 402 38.21 14.07 -27.98
N GLN A 403 39.11 14.82 -27.37
CA GLN A 403 39.96 15.77 -28.12
C GLN A 403 41.32 15.18 -28.57
N TYR A 404 41.59 13.91 -28.28
CA TYR A 404 42.85 13.21 -28.64
C TYR A 404 42.65 11.88 -29.38
N LEU A 405 41.58 11.73 -30.15
CA LEU A 405 41.42 10.66 -31.14
C LEU A 405 41.05 11.28 -32.51
#